data_68f8901d9739ec88c44052a6ffbec6b0
#
_entry.id   68f8901d9739ec88c44052a6ffbec6b0
#
_cell.length_a   1.000
_cell.length_b   1.000
_cell.length_c   1.000
_cell.angle_alpha   90.00
_cell.angle_beta   90.00
_cell.angle_gamma   90.00
#
_symmetry.space_group_name_H-M   'P 1'
#
loop_
_entity.id
_entity.type
_entity.pdbx_description
1 polymer ?
#
loop_
_entity_poly.entity_id
_entity_poly.type
_entity_poly.pdbx_seq_one_letter_code
_entity_poly.pdbx_strand_id
1 'polypeptide(L)'
;MKKHIAYVCADAGIPVFGTKGASIHVQSVVRAALKAGHRVTLFATRFDGHVPPGLENVACVHLPEIPQGDPTKRAHAALEARDHIAERLDAHAPYDMVYERYSLWSDVGMRWARKHGIPGILEVNAPLIEEQRTHRQLVLEDEARAVAQSAFSQASAILAVSPGVADYLHTWPGTKGRVHVVANGVDPSSSADSAEL
;
A
#
# COMPACT_ATOMS: atom_id res chain seq x y z
N MET A 1 -19.16 -9.04 -11.22
CA MET A 1 -18.59 -10.36 -10.81
C MET A 1 -17.79 -10.18 -9.54
N LYS A 2 -17.88 -11.12 -8.59
CA LYS A 2 -17.09 -11.13 -7.35
C LYS A 2 -15.61 -11.38 -7.70
N LYS A 3 -14.72 -10.53 -7.17
CA LYS A 3 -13.26 -10.62 -7.38
C LYS A 3 -12.57 -10.96 -6.07
N HIS A 4 -11.39 -11.59 -6.16
CA HIS A 4 -10.50 -11.77 -5.02
C HIS A 4 -9.32 -10.79 -5.16
N ILE A 5 -9.19 -9.89 -4.22
CA ILE A 5 -8.19 -8.81 -4.20
C ILE A 5 -7.14 -9.12 -3.14
N ALA A 6 -5.86 -9.13 -3.54
CA ALA A 6 -4.77 -9.04 -2.60
C ALA A 6 -4.51 -7.56 -2.31
N TYR A 7 -4.79 -7.10 -1.09
CA TYR A 7 -4.43 -5.75 -0.65
C TYR A 7 -3.11 -5.80 0.10
N VAL A 8 -2.09 -5.07 -0.40
CA VAL A 8 -0.73 -5.09 0.17
C VAL A 8 -0.41 -3.73 0.79
N CYS A 9 -0.05 -3.74 2.08
CA CYS A 9 0.45 -2.60 2.85
C CYS A 9 1.78 -2.99 3.51
N ALA A 10 2.88 -2.86 2.78
CA ALA A 10 4.22 -3.24 3.24
C ALA A 10 4.92 -2.16 4.09
N ASP A 11 4.26 -1.03 4.34
CA ASP A 11 4.82 0.04 5.18
C ASP A 11 4.73 -0.32 6.67
N ALA A 12 5.88 -0.55 7.29
CA ALA A 12 5.98 -0.84 8.73
C ALA A 12 5.55 0.34 9.63
N GLY A 13 5.41 1.54 9.08
CA GLY A 13 4.90 2.73 9.79
C GLY A 13 3.37 2.75 9.91
N ILE A 14 2.65 1.85 9.23
CA ILE A 14 1.19 1.84 9.18
C ILE A 14 0.64 0.62 9.91
N PRO A 15 0.18 0.75 11.16
CA PRO A 15 -0.62 -0.28 11.82
C PRO A 15 -2.02 -0.26 11.19
N VAL A 16 -2.35 -1.24 10.34
CA VAL A 16 -3.56 -1.17 9.49
C VAL A 16 -4.88 -1.16 10.29
N PHE A 17 -4.88 -1.68 11.53
CA PHE A 17 -6.03 -1.58 12.44
C PHE A 17 -5.93 -0.43 13.45
N GLY A 18 -4.96 0.48 13.24
CA GLY A 18 -4.80 1.69 14.04
C GLY A 18 -5.84 2.77 13.72
N THR A 19 -5.70 3.91 14.40
CA THR A 19 -6.63 5.05 14.33
C THR A 19 -6.06 6.26 13.58
N LYS A 20 -4.83 6.20 13.06
CA LYS A 20 -4.23 7.29 12.29
C LYS A 20 -4.77 7.32 10.85
N GLY A 21 -4.71 8.48 10.21
CA GLY A 21 -5.28 8.70 8.89
C GLY A 21 -4.91 7.65 7.85
N ALA A 22 -3.62 7.22 7.80
CA ALA A 22 -3.19 6.16 6.89
C ALA A 22 -3.87 4.81 7.19
N SER A 23 -4.04 4.46 8.47
CA SER A 23 -4.74 3.24 8.90
C SER A 23 -6.22 3.28 8.53
N ILE A 24 -6.89 4.41 8.83
CA ILE A 24 -8.30 4.62 8.48
C ILE A 24 -8.52 4.53 6.98
N HIS A 25 -7.60 5.07 6.18
CA HIS A 25 -7.69 4.98 4.72
C HIS A 25 -7.61 3.52 4.22
N VAL A 26 -6.64 2.73 4.70
CA VAL A 26 -6.54 1.29 4.38
C VAL A 26 -7.86 0.58 4.71
N GLN A 27 -8.38 0.80 5.92
CA GLN A 27 -9.65 0.21 6.37
C GLN A 27 -10.82 0.62 5.46
N SER A 28 -10.88 1.89 5.05
CA SER A 28 -11.94 2.40 4.18
C SER A 28 -11.92 1.77 2.79
N VAL A 29 -10.74 1.62 2.19
CA VAL A 29 -10.58 0.95 0.88
C VAL A 29 -10.99 -0.52 0.98
N VAL A 30 -10.54 -1.23 2.02
CA VAL A 30 -10.91 -2.63 2.23
C VAL A 30 -12.42 -2.78 2.43
N ARG A 31 -13.05 -1.92 3.28
CA ARG A 31 -14.53 -1.93 3.45
C ARG A 31 -15.26 -1.65 2.14
N ALA A 32 -14.78 -0.70 1.34
CA ALA A 32 -15.40 -0.40 0.05
C ALA A 32 -15.37 -1.61 -0.89
N ALA A 33 -14.25 -2.34 -0.95
CA ALA A 33 -14.13 -3.55 -1.74
C ALA A 33 -15.10 -4.66 -1.25
N LEU A 34 -15.21 -4.83 0.08
CA LEU A 34 -16.16 -5.79 0.68
C LEU A 34 -17.61 -5.40 0.40
N LYS A 35 -17.97 -4.12 0.55
CA LYS A 35 -19.32 -3.59 0.23
C LYS A 35 -19.66 -3.79 -1.25
N ALA A 36 -18.68 -3.73 -2.14
CA ALA A 36 -18.85 -4.03 -3.56
C ALA A 36 -18.97 -5.55 -3.87
N GLY A 37 -18.94 -6.39 -2.84
CA GLY A 37 -19.10 -7.84 -2.95
C GLY A 37 -17.80 -8.59 -3.29
N HIS A 38 -16.65 -7.94 -3.22
CA HIS A 38 -15.35 -8.57 -3.44
C HIS A 38 -14.86 -9.31 -2.19
N ARG A 39 -13.94 -10.25 -2.37
CA ARG A 39 -13.15 -10.87 -1.31
C ARG A 39 -11.81 -10.16 -1.22
N VAL A 40 -11.34 -9.88 -0.01
CA VAL A 40 -10.03 -9.24 0.22
C VAL A 40 -9.19 -10.13 1.11
N THR A 41 -7.93 -10.35 0.72
CA THR A 41 -6.87 -10.81 1.61
C THR A 41 -5.95 -9.62 1.86
N LEU A 42 -5.85 -9.21 3.13
CA LEU A 42 -5.09 -8.05 3.57
C LEU A 42 -3.70 -8.51 4.05
N PHE A 43 -2.67 -8.10 3.34
CA PHE A 43 -1.27 -8.32 3.67
C PHE A 43 -0.71 -7.06 4.31
N ALA A 44 -0.21 -7.16 5.53
CA ALA A 44 0.39 -6.00 6.20
C ALA A 44 1.54 -6.40 7.12
N THR A 45 2.53 -5.52 7.25
CA THR A 45 3.63 -5.66 8.20
C THR A 45 3.15 -5.53 9.64
N ARG A 46 2.12 -4.67 9.88
CA ARG A 46 1.57 -4.42 11.21
C ARG A 46 0.05 -4.34 11.17
N PHE A 47 -0.58 -5.03 12.09
CA PHE A 47 -2.03 -4.97 12.27
C PHE A 47 -2.45 -4.16 13.49
N ASP A 48 -1.64 -4.03 14.49
CA ASP A 48 -1.83 -3.36 15.79
C ASP A 48 -3.25 -2.78 16.04
N GLY A 49 -3.80 -3.06 17.20
CA GLY A 49 -5.14 -2.62 17.56
C GLY A 49 -6.18 -3.72 17.46
N HIS A 50 -7.42 -3.36 17.73
CA HIS A 50 -8.56 -4.25 17.57
C HIS A 50 -9.02 -4.26 16.11
N VAL A 51 -9.53 -5.42 15.66
CA VAL A 51 -10.12 -5.52 14.32
C VAL A 51 -11.26 -4.51 14.19
N PRO A 52 -11.18 -3.57 13.23
CA PRO A 52 -12.20 -2.54 13.09
C PRO A 52 -13.55 -3.11 12.63
N PRO A 53 -14.67 -2.47 13.02
CA PRO A 53 -16.00 -2.89 12.56
C PRO A 53 -16.11 -3.02 11.05
N GLY A 54 -16.70 -4.15 10.60
CA GLY A 54 -16.86 -4.48 9.18
C GLY A 54 -15.65 -5.14 8.53
N LEU A 55 -14.56 -5.41 9.29
CA LEU A 55 -13.36 -6.12 8.81
C LEU A 55 -13.17 -7.48 9.52
N GLU A 56 -14.10 -7.93 10.34
CA GLU A 56 -13.98 -9.14 11.19
C GLU A 56 -13.74 -10.42 10.39
N ASN A 57 -14.20 -10.45 9.14
CA ASN A 57 -14.09 -11.61 8.26
C ASN A 57 -13.01 -11.43 7.15
N VAL A 58 -12.15 -10.40 7.25
CA VAL A 58 -11.07 -10.20 6.30
C VAL A 58 -9.94 -11.19 6.61
N ALA A 59 -9.49 -11.92 5.60
CA ALA A 59 -8.29 -12.74 5.74
C ALA A 59 -7.06 -11.83 5.90
N CYS A 60 -6.40 -11.91 7.05
CA CYS A 60 -5.21 -11.12 7.39
C CYS A 60 -3.96 -11.99 7.30
N VAL A 61 -2.95 -11.50 6.60
CA VAL A 61 -1.65 -12.17 6.42
C VAL A 61 -0.54 -11.24 6.89
N HIS A 62 0.18 -11.67 7.92
CA HIS A 62 1.35 -10.94 8.41
C HIS A 62 2.51 -11.02 7.43
N LEU A 63 3.02 -9.87 7.05
CA LEU A 63 4.29 -9.72 6.36
C LEU A 63 5.45 -9.69 7.37
N PRO A 64 6.71 -9.90 6.94
CA PRO A 64 7.85 -9.86 7.84
C PRO A 64 7.92 -8.56 8.64
N GLU A 65 8.24 -8.68 9.92
CA GLU A 65 8.47 -7.53 10.79
C GLU A 65 9.73 -6.77 10.39
N ILE A 66 9.63 -5.45 10.44
CA ILE A 66 10.76 -4.55 10.19
C ILE A 66 11.21 -3.98 11.54
N PRO A 67 12.51 -4.10 11.91
CA PRO A 67 13.00 -3.65 13.19
C PRO A 67 12.78 -2.15 13.39
N GLN A 68 12.67 -1.72 14.63
CA GLN A 68 12.63 -0.31 15.01
C GLN A 68 14.05 0.27 15.12
N GLY A 69 14.17 1.60 15.14
CA GLY A 69 15.43 2.29 15.38
C GLY A 69 16.13 2.77 14.13
N ASP A 70 17.37 2.37 13.90
CA ASP A 70 18.26 2.88 12.87
C ASP A 70 17.64 2.84 11.45
N PRO A 71 17.55 3.99 10.75
CA PRO A 71 16.91 4.05 9.42
C PRO A 71 17.55 3.15 8.37
N THR A 72 18.88 3.00 8.39
CA THR A 72 19.61 2.19 7.41
C THR A 72 19.32 0.71 7.63
N LYS A 73 19.37 0.25 8.88
CA LYS A 73 19.02 -1.14 9.23
C LYS A 73 17.58 -1.47 8.86
N ARG A 74 16.66 -0.54 9.09
CA ARG A 74 15.24 -0.68 8.72
C ARG A 74 15.06 -0.79 7.20
N ALA A 75 15.76 0.05 6.44
CA ALA A 75 15.70 0.03 4.98
C ALA A 75 16.23 -1.31 4.42
N HIS A 76 17.39 -1.78 4.90
CA HIS A 76 17.92 -3.10 4.51
C HIS A 76 16.95 -4.23 4.84
N ALA A 77 16.43 -4.28 6.07
CA ALA A 77 15.47 -5.31 6.47
C ALA A 77 14.19 -5.29 5.60
N ALA A 78 13.71 -4.11 5.22
CA ALA A 78 12.55 -3.99 4.35
C ALA A 78 12.85 -4.44 2.90
N LEU A 79 14.05 -4.17 2.39
CA LEU A 79 14.48 -4.66 1.09
C LEU A 79 14.65 -6.19 1.08
N GLU A 80 15.24 -6.76 2.14
CA GLU A 80 15.40 -8.21 2.31
C GLU A 80 14.06 -8.94 2.47
N ALA A 81 13.06 -8.29 3.09
CA ALA A 81 11.71 -8.85 3.26
C ALA A 81 10.94 -9.07 1.94
N ARG A 82 11.39 -8.51 0.83
CA ARG A 82 10.66 -8.54 -0.46
C ARG A 82 10.41 -9.96 -0.98
N ASP A 83 11.36 -10.85 -0.86
CA ASP A 83 11.19 -12.25 -1.30
C ASP A 83 10.15 -12.97 -0.45
N HIS A 84 10.18 -12.76 0.87
CA HIS A 84 9.17 -13.31 1.78
C HIS A 84 7.76 -12.72 1.53
N ILE A 85 7.65 -11.45 1.14
CA ILE A 85 6.35 -10.89 0.73
C ILE A 85 5.82 -11.61 -0.52
N ALA A 86 6.68 -11.88 -1.50
CA ALA A 86 6.30 -12.63 -2.69
C ALA A 86 5.85 -14.06 -2.36
N GLU A 87 6.58 -14.77 -1.49
CA GLU A 87 6.19 -16.10 -0.98
C GLU A 87 4.83 -16.08 -0.28
N ARG A 88 4.53 -15.03 0.52
CA ARG A 88 3.22 -14.87 1.16
C ARG A 88 2.10 -14.68 0.14
N LEU A 89 2.35 -13.90 -0.92
CA LEU A 89 1.39 -13.76 -2.02
C LEU A 89 1.16 -15.09 -2.74
N ASP A 90 2.21 -15.84 -3.05
CA ASP A 90 2.12 -17.15 -3.69
C ASP A 90 1.32 -18.15 -2.84
N ALA A 91 1.55 -18.16 -1.52
CA ALA A 91 0.91 -19.10 -0.60
C ALA A 91 -0.62 -18.90 -0.45
N HIS A 92 -1.14 -17.71 -0.79
CA HIS A 92 -2.56 -17.37 -0.63
C HIS A 92 -3.27 -17.10 -1.97
N ALA A 93 -2.57 -17.28 -3.11
CA ALA A 93 -3.15 -17.16 -4.44
C ALA A 93 -4.24 -18.25 -4.67
N PRO A 94 -5.12 -18.12 -5.70
CA PRO A 94 -5.09 -17.09 -6.73
C PRO A 94 -5.82 -15.80 -6.37
N TYR A 95 -5.46 -14.71 -7.06
CA TYR A 95 -6.15 -13.42 -7.01
C TYR A 95 -6.60 -12.99 -8.41
N ASP A 96 -7.63 -12.12 -8.46
CA ASP A 96 -8.06 -11.45 -9.69
C ASP A 96 -7.31 -10.13 -9.91
N MET A 97 -6.78 -9.53 -8.84
CA MET A 97 -5.96 -8.30 -8.89
C MET A 97 -5.16 -8.12 -7.60
N VAL A 98 -4.10 -7.34 -7.70
CA VAL A 98 -3.36 -6.81 -6.55
C VAL A 98 -3.64 -5.31 -6.43
N TYR A 99 -3.96 -4.87 -5.21
CA TYR A 99 -4.00 -3.46 -4.84
C TYR A 99 -2.88 -3.22 -3.82
N GLU A 100 -1.90 -2.39 -4.15
CA GLU A 100 -0.77 -2.10 -3.28
C GLU A 100 -0.74 -0.62 -2.92
N ARG A 101 -0.64 -0.34 -1.61
CA ARG A 101 -0.30 0.99 -1.14
C ARG A 101 1.21 1.17 -1.26
N TYR A 102 1.64 2.16 -2.06
CA TYR A 102 3.06 2.45 -2.27
C TYR A 102 3.78 2.64 -0.95
N SER A 103 4.87 1.92 -0.78
CA SER A 103 5.83 2.06 0.31
C SER A 103 7.25 2.19 -0.26
N LEU A 104 8.13 2.87 0.50
CA LEU A 104 9.45 3.25 -0.01
C LEU A 104 10.34 2.06 -0.43
N TRP A 105 10.14 0.91 0.21
CA TRP A 105 11.03 -0.25 0.09
C TRP A 105 10.38 -1.49 -0.53
N SER A 106 9.14 -1.39 -1.05
CA SER A 106 8.45 -2.51 -1.69
C SER A 106 7.84 -2.14 -3.03
N ASP A 107 8.09 -2.99 -4.01
CA ASP A 107 7.46 -3.02 -5.33
C ASP A 107 6.81 -4.40 -5.57
N VAL A 108 6.71 -5.21 -4.52
CA VAL A 108 6.48 -6.66 -4.64
C VAL A 108 5.10 -6.96 -5.21
N GLY A 109 4.06 -6.25 -4.76
CA GLY A 109 2.70 -6.48 -5.25
C GLY A 109 2.59 -6.20 -6.75
N MET A 110 3.22 -5.12 -7.23
CA MET A 110 3.18 -4.77 -8.65
C MET A 110 4.00 -5.75 -9.50
N ARG A 111 5.20 -6.15 -9.05
CA ARG A 111 5.99 -7.19 -9.72
C ARG A 111 5.25 -8.52 -9.78
N TRP A 112 4.64 -8.91 -8.65
CA TRP A 112 3.89 -10.16 -8.55
C TRP A 112 2.69 -10.15 -9.50
N ALA A 113 1.89 -9.09 -9.51
CA ALA A 113 0.75 -8.94 -10.41
C ALA A 113 1.18 -9.04 -11.88
N ARG A 114 2.26 -8.34 -12.25
CA ARG A 114 2.82 -8.38 -13.61
C ARG A 114 3.27 -9.78 -14.01
N LYS A 115 4.00 -10.47 -13.12
CA LYS A 115 4.47 -11.85 -13.33
C LYS A 115 3.32 -12.82 -13.59
N HIS A 116 2.19 -12.64 -12.91
CA HIS A 116 1.02 -13.53 -13.01
C HIS A 116 -0.03 -13.08 -14.04
N GLY A 117 0.24 -12.00 -14.78
CA GLY A 117 -0.66 -11.52 -15.83
C GLY A 117 -2.00 -10.99 -15.32
N ILE A 118 -2.07 -10.54 -14.07
CA ILE A 118 -3.27 -9.93 -13.48
C ILE A 118 -3.09 -8.42 -13.27
N PRO A 119 -4.18 -7.63 -13.18
CA PRO A 119 -4.08 -6.21 -12.90
C PRO A 119 -3.41 -5.91 -11.56
N GLY A 120 -2.44 -4.99 -11.56
CA GLY A 120 -1.85 -4.39 -10.37
C GLY A 120 -2.23 -2.92 -10.28
N ILE A 121 -2.91 -2.52 -9.21
CA ILE A 121 -3.27 -1.14 -8.91
C ILE A 121 -2.35 -0.63 -7.81
N LEU A 122 -1.63 0.45 -8.09
CA LEU A 122 -0.74 1.09 -7.12
C LEU A 122 -1.34 2.40 -6.63
N GLU A 123 -1.56 2.50 -5.34
CA GLU A 123 -2.02 3.73 -4.69
C GLU A 123 -0.81 4.52 -4.16
N VAL A 124 -0.66 5.77 -4.60
CA VAL A 124 0.43 6.67 -4.19
C VAL A 124 -0.15 7.85 -3.41
N ASN A 125 0.14 7.88 -2.12
CA ASN A 125 -0.40 8.89 -1.20
C ASN A 125 0.55 10.09 -1.01
N ALA A 126 1.83 9.92 -1.35
CA ALA A 126 2.83 10.97 -1.21
C ALA A 126 4.07 10.65 -2.05
N PRO A 127 4.88 11.65 -2.41
CA PRO A 127 6.21 11.49 -2.99
C PRO A 127 7.23 11.09 -1.90
N LEU A 128 7.19 9.81 -1.48
CA LEU A 128 7.89 9.33 -0.28
C LEU A 128 9.40 9.58 -0.29
N ILE A 129 10.06 9.56 -1.45
CA ILE A 129 11.50 9.86 -1.56
C ILE A 129 11.76 11.31 -1.16
N GLU A 130 10.99 12.25 -1.71
CA GLU A 130 11.08 13.67 -1.43
C GLU A 130 10.72 13.99 0.02
N GLU A 131 9.68 13.33 0.56
CA GLU A 131 9.30 13.47 1.96
C GLU A 131 10.40 13.00 2.90
N GLN A 132 11.01 11.85 2.64
CA GLN A 132 12.13 11.35 3.45
C GLN A 132 13.34 12.29 3.35
N ARG A 133 13.65 12.81 2.16
CA ARG A 133 14.76 13.76 1.97
C ARG A 133 14.53 15.07 2.70
N THR A 134 13.31 15.59 2.71
CA THR A 134 13.00 16.92 3.27
C THR A 134 12.73 16.88 4.76
N HIS A 135 12.03 15.85 5.25
CA HIS A 135 11.48 15.85 6.62
C HIS A 135 12.07 14.76 7.52
N ARG A 136 12.90 13.87 6.97
CA ARG A 136 13.53 12.76 7.69
C ARG A 136 14.95 12.57 7.17
N GLN A 137 15.49 11.38 7.39
CA GLN A 137 16.77 10.96 6.81
C GLN A 137 16.50 9.96 5.69
N LEU A 138 16.67 10.39 4.43
CA LEU A 138 16.67 9.46 3.30
C LEU A 138 17.99 8.67 3.33
N VAL A 139 17.88 7.37 3.44
CA VAL A 139 19.00 6.42 3.33
C VAL A 139 18.80 5.59 2.06
N LEU A 140 19.86 4.99 1.53
CA LEU A 140 19.79 4.08 0.36
C LEU A 140 18.95 4.70 -0.78
N GLU A 141 19.26 5.94 -1.17
CA GLU A 141 18.45 6.69 -2.15
C GLU A 141 18.38 5.99 -3.51
N ASP A 142 19.46 5.38 -3.97
CA ASP A 142 19.49 4.68 -5.26
C ASP A 142 18.56 3.45 -5.23
N GLU A 143 18.53 2.70 -4.14
CA GLU A 143 17.62 1.58 -3.93
C GLU A 143 16.17 2.06 -3.84
N ALA A 144 15.90 3.15 -3.11
CA ALA A 144 14.56 3.74 -3.04
C ALA A 144 14.06 4.16 -4.42
N ARG A 145 14.91 4.77 -5.24
CA ARG A 145 14.59 5.14 -6.62
C ARG A 145 14.37 3.92 -7.50
N ALA A 146 15.18 2.89 -7.38
CA ALA A 146 15.02 1.65 -8.13
C ALA A 146 13.70 0.95 -7.80
N VAL A 147 13.33 0.89 -6.51
CA VAL A 147 12.04 0.34 -6.05
C VAL A 147 10.87 1.17 -6.60
N ALA A 148 10.92 2.49 -6.49
CA ALA A 148 9.89 3.38 -7.01
C ALA A 148 9.71 3.22 -8.53
N GLN A 149 10.81 3.24 -9.29
CA GLN A 149 10.78 3.03 -10.75
C GLN A 149 10.18 1.67 -11.11
N SER A 150 10.54 0.62 -10.38
CA SER A 150 9.99 -0.73 -10.57
C SER A 150 8.48 -0.74 -10.29
N ALA A 151 8.03 -0.24 -9.13
CA ALA A 151 6.61 -0.20 -8.77
C ALA A 151 5.78 0.59 -9.80
N PHE A 152 6.23 1.79 -10.15
CA PHE A 152 5.52 2.67 -11.09
C PHE A 152 5.47 2.11 -12.51
N SER A 153 6.54 1.46 -12.98
CA SER A 153 6.58 0.91 -14.34
C SER A 153 5.74 -0.35 -14.50
N GLN A 154 5.54 -1.13 -13.43
CA GLN A 154 4.86 -2.42 -13.47
C GLN A 154 3.37 -2.34 -13.12
N ALA A 155 2.91 -1.27 -12.47
CA ALA A 155 1.50 -1.07 -12.18
C ALA A 155 0.66 -0.98 -13.46
N SER A 156 -0.50 -1.62 -13.49
CA SER A 156 -1.48 -1.48 -14.57
C SER A 156 -2.16 -0.10 -14.54
N ALA A 157 -2.42 0.41 -13.33
CA ALA A 157 -2.89 1.77 -13.07
C ALA A 157 -2.27 2.29 -11.78
N ILE A 158 -2.09 3.61 -11.70
CA ILE A 158 -1.55 4.30 -10.52
C ILE A 158 -2.59 5.31 -10.06
N LEU A 159 -3.00 5.21 -8.80
CA LEU A 159 -3.94 6.12 -8.18
C LEU A 159 -3.17 7.17 -7.38
N ALA A 160 -3.18 8.42 -7.85
CA ALA A 160 -2.60 9.56 -7.16
C ALA A 160 -3.67 10.21 -6.28
N VAL A 161 -3.41 10.40 -4.98
CA VAL A 161 -4.41 10.98 -4.07
C VAL A 161 -4.68 12.46 -4.29
N SER A 162 -3.87 13.14 -5.09
CA SER A 162 -4.02 14.56 -5.42
C SER A 162 -3.36 14.89 -6.76
N PRO A 163 -3.72 16.05 -7.36
CA PRO A 163 -3.02 16.54 -8.56
C PRO A 163 -1.51 16.69 -8.37
N GLY A 164 -1.06 17.19 -7.21
CA GLY A 164 0.38 17.33 -6.93
C GLY A 164 1.13 15.99 -6.90
N VAL A 165 0.49 14.91 -6.40
CA VAL A 165 1.06 13.56 -6.48
C VAL A 165 1.04 13.05 -7.92
N ALA A 166 0.02 13.38 -8.71
CA ALA A 166 0.00 13.02 -10.13
C ALA A 166 1.10 13.73 -10.92
N ASP A 167 1.35 15.00 -10.65
CA ASP A 167 2.45 15.76 -11.26
C ASP A 167 3.81 15.15 -10.94
N TYR A 168 4.03 14.78 -9.66
CA TYR A 168 5.23 14.03 -9.27
C TYR A 168 5.36 12.71 -10.05
N LEU A 169 4.29 11.93 -10.13
CA LEU A 169 4.31 10.66 -10.85
C LEU A 169 4.59 10.83 -12.35
N HIS A 170 4.14 11.91 -12.97
CA HIS A 170 4.42 12.21 -14.37
C HIS A 170 5.90 12.50 -14.67
N THR A 171 6.71 12.78 -13.64
CA THR A 171 8.18 12.92 -13.81
C THR A 171 8.88 11.55 -13.95
N TRP A 172 8.21 10.46 -13.63
CA TRP A 172 8.79 9.11 -13.68
C TRP A 172 8.55 8.44 -15.04
N PRO A 173 9.57 7.77 -15.61
CA PRO A 173 9.41 7.06 -16.88
C PRO A 173 8.31 6.00 -16.82
N GLY A 174 7.54 5.90 -17.89
CA GLY A 174 6.56 4.83 -18.07
C GLY A 174 5.21 5.00 -17.33
N THR A 175 4.98 6.12 -16.63
CA THR A 175 3.71 6.37 -15.90
C THR A 175 2.62 6.99 -16.76
N LYS A 176 3.00 7.61 -17.89
CA LYS A 176 2.07 8.34 -18.79
C LYS A 176 0.90 7.46 -19.22
N GLY A 177 -0.32 8.00 -19.08
CA GLY A 177 -1.56 7.33 -19.46
C GLY A 177 -2.07 6.29 -18.44
N ARG A 178 -1.36 6.10 -17.32
CA ARG A 178 -1.73 5.14 -16.26
C ARG A 178 -1.97 5.80 -14.90
N VAL A 179 -1.72 7.10 -14.78
CA VAL A 179 -1.96 7.87 -13.55
C VAL A 179 -3.36 8.44 -13.56
N HIS A 180 -4.09 8.21 -12.48
CA HIS A 180 -5.46 8.70 -12.26
C HIS A 180 -5.52 9.39 -10.90
N VAL A 181 -6.10 10.58 -10.83
CA VAL A 181 -6.31 11.28 -9.56
C VAL A 181 -7.55 10.72 -8.87
N VAL A 182 -7.36 10.11 -7.71
CA VAL A 182 -8.42 9.57 -6.87
C VAL A 182 -8.17 10.03 -5.43
N ALA A 183 -8.91 11.05 -5.00
CA ALA A 183 -8.77 11.58 -3.64
C ALA A 183 -9.18 10.54 -2.59
N ASN A 184 -8.50 10.57 -1.43
CA ASN A 184 -8.87 9.73 -0.30
C ASN A 184 -10.30 10.08 0.15
N GLY A 185 -11.18 9.08 0.15
CA GLY A 185 -12.51 9.18 0.73
C GLY A 185 -12.47 9.02 2.24
N VAL A 186 -13.38 9.67 2.94
CA VAL A 186 -13.65 9.45 4.35
C VAL A 186 -15.04 8.85 4.50
N ASP A 187 -15.20 7.88 5.40
CA ASP A 187 -16.52 7.36 5.73
C ASP A 187 -17.28 8.43 6.56
N PRO A 188 -18.45 8.91 6.14
CA PRO A 188 -19.22 9.93 6.88
C PRO A 188 -19.52 9.53 8.33
N SER A 189 -19.59 8.24 8.62
CA SER A 189 -19.82 7.73 9.99
C SER A 189 -18.63 7.96 10.94
N SER A 190 -17.43 8.20 10.43
CA SER A 190 -16.25 8.48 11.25
C SER A 190 -16.12 9.93 11.74
N SER A 191 -16.95 10.84 11.22
CA SER A 191 -16.94 12.27 11.57
C SER A 191 -17.96 12.66 12.65
N ALA A 192 -18.87 11.76 13.06
CA ALA A 192 -19.91 12.05 14.03
C ALA A 192 -19.44 12.04 15.49
N ASP A 193 -18.35 11.35 15.81
CA ASP A 193 -17.85 11.24 17.21
C ASP A 193 -16.92 12.38 17.67
N SER A 194 -16.66 13.39 16.81
CA SER A 194 -15.77 14.50 17.13
C SER A 194 -16.51 15.79 17.53
N ALA A 195 -17.83 15.77 17.63
CA ALA A 195 -18.66 16.97 17.89
C ALA A 195 -19.28 17.01 19.29
N GLU A 196 -18.96 16.05 20.19
CA GLU A 196 -19.37 16.10 21.60
C GLU A 196 -18.15 15.98 22.51
N LEU A 197 -17.43 17.07 22.73
CA LEU A 197 -16.63 17.37 23.92
C LEU A 197 -16.44 18.88 24.04
#